data_ff922417202b0bfae5d5ae6c1679b677
#
_entry.id   ff922417202b0bfae5d5ae6c1679b677
#
_cell.length_a   1.000
_cell.length_b   1.000
_cell.length_c   1.000
_cell.angle_alpha   90.00
_cell.angle_beta   90.00
_cell.angle_gamma   90.00
#
_symmetry.space_group_name_H-M   'P 1'
#
loop_
_entity.id
_entity.type
_entity.pdbx_description
1 polymer ?
#
loop_
_entity_poly.entity_id
_entity_poly.type
_entity_poly.pdbx_seq_one_letter_code
_entity_poly.pdbx_strand_id
1 'polypeptide(L)'
;MDSDGGLPARFTRSQDHHEAFMQLIQWELDDELDATEERLRTWSRAKLASHGLALFDIKAKPDGWLFGQRIVRLELEGRAPFGQHRFRQGDIVMLSRGDPLGEKPVEAIVSNRTRNRIRIVLPELPQDLRRGFWRMDRAANKVAFDRMRDALNSVFEEEGVAPLRDLFLGLVHDPIST
;
A
#
# COMPACT_ATOMS: atom_id res chain seq x y z
N MET A 1 4.82 -5.67 35.21
CA MET A 1 4.41 -6.97 34.57
C MET A 1 4.62 -6.77 33.11
N ASP A 2 5.85 -7.03 32.66
CA ASP A 2 6.27 -6.84 31.28
C ASP A 2 5.73 -8.02 30.47
N SER A 3 4.67 -7.77 29.71
CA SER A 3 4.25 -8.68 28.64
C SER A 3 5.24 -8.48 27.49
N ASP A 4 6.35 -9.18 27.57
CA ASP A 4 7.24 -9.34 26.42
C ASP A 4 6.45 -10.09 25.34
N GLY A 5 5.88 -9.32 24.41
CA GLY A 5 5.10 -9.82 23.28
C GLY A 5 5.95 -10.43 22.16
N GLY A 6 7.10 -10.99 22.51
CA GLY A 6 7.97 -11.67 21.57
C GLY A 6 7.33 -12.95 21.02
N LEU A 7 7.55 -13.20 19.73
CA LEU A 7 7.13 -14.44 19.09
C LEU A 7 7.84 -15.65 19.73
N PRO A 8 7.17 -16.79 19.87
CA PRO A 8 7.79 -18.01 20.42
C PRO A 8 8.94 -18.49 19.52
N ALA A 9 10.01 -18.96 20.15
CA ALA A 9 11.19 -19.46 19.43
C ALA A 9 10.91 -20.73 18.60
N ARG A 10 9.79 -21.42 18.87
CA ARG A 10 9.36 -22.64 18.17
C ARG A 10 7.85 -22.79 18.22
N PHE A 11 7.25 -23.06 17.07
CA PHE A 11 5.83 -23.33 16.95
C PHE A 11 5.58 -24.83 16.97
N THR A 12 4.49 -25.26 17.59
CA THR A 12 4.11 -26.67 17.72
C THR A 12 2.86 -27.04 16.94
N ARG A 13 2.05 -26.04 16.56
CA ARG A 13 0.80 -26.21 15.81
C ARG A 13 0.76 -25.25 14.63
N SER A 14 0.02 -25.64 13.59
CA SER A 14 -0.19 -24.77 12.43
C SER A 14 -0.92 -23.47 12.78
N GLN A 15 -1.82 -23.53 13.77
CA GLN A 15 -2.53 -22.36 14.24
C GLN A 15 -1.60 -21.34 14.90
N ASP A 16 -0.60 -21.79 15.68
CA ASP A 16 0.39 -20.90 16.29
C ASP A 16 1.20 -20.16 15.22
N HIS A 17 1.54 -20.85 14.10
CA HIS A 17 2.19 -20.22 12.95
C HIS A 17 1.30 -19.17 12.27
N HIS A 18 0.01 -19.52 12.07
CA HIS A 18 -0.95 -18.59 11.46
C HIS A 18 -1.06 -17.29 12.28
N GLU A 19 -1.30 -17.43 13.58
CA GLU A 19 -1.42 -16.29 14.50
C GLU A 19 -0.15 -15.44 14.50
N ALA A 20 1.03 -16.06 14.54
CA ALA A 20 2.30 -15.37 14.52
C ALA A 20 2.54 -14.61 13.19
N PHE A 21 2.26 -15.24 12.05
CA PHE A 21 2.39 -14.58 10.75
C PHE A 21 1.38 -13.44 10.58
N MET A 22 0.15 -13.60 11.05
CA MET A 22 -0.85 -12.52 11.06
C MET A 22 -0.37 -11.33 11.89
N GLN A 23 0.22 -11.61 13.05
CA GLN A 23 0.77 -10.56 13.91
C GLN A 23 1.96 -9.84 13.27
N LEU A 24 2.87 -10.57 12.61
CA LEU A 24 3.99 -9.98 11.88
C LEU A 24 3.52 -9.08 10.72
N ILE A 25 2.54 -9.54 9.95
CA ILE A 25 1.95 -8.75 8.86
C ILE A 25 1.33 -7.46 9.42
N GLN A 26 0.65 -7.54 10.56
CA GLN A 26 0.04 -6.36 11.19
C GLN A 26 1.11 -5.37 11.68
N TRP A 27 2.15 -5.83 12.36
CA TRP A 27 3.24 -4.97 12.83
C TRP A 27 3.96 -4.26 11.66
N GLU A 28 4.25 -4.98 10.58
CA GLU A 28 4.88 -4.39 9.39
C GLU A 28 3.98 -3.32 8.76
N LEU A 29 2.66 -3.55 8.70
CA LEU A 29 1.71 -2.54 8.22
C LEU A 29 1.68 -1.30 9.11
N ASP A 30 1.64 -1.49 10.42
CA ASP A 30 1.60 -0.40 11.39
C ASP A 30 2.88 0.44 11.29
N ASP A 31 4.05 -0.19 11.20
CA ASP A 31 5.33 0.48 11.01
C ASP A 31 5.38 1.29 9.68
N GLU A 32 4.84 0.74 8.58
CA GLU A 32 4.79 1.47 7.30
C GLU A 32 3.82 2.66 7.37
N LEU A 33 2.68 2.51 8.04
CA LEU A 33 1.72 3.60 8.24
C LEU A 33 2.34 4.73 9.08
N ASP A 34 2.94 4.39 10.22
CA ASP A 34 3.57 5.36 11.13
C ASP A 34 4.73 6.08 10.43
N ALA A 35 5.59 5.36 9.73
CA ALA A 35 6.69 5.95 8.97
C ALA A 35 6.20 6.87 7.85
N THR A 36 5.06 6.55 7.22
CA THR A 36 4.46 7.39 6.18
C THR A 36 3.88 8.66 6.81
N GLU A 37 3.14 8.54 7.89
CA GLU A 37 2.56 9.68 8.60
C GLU A 37 3.65 10.61 9.15
N GLU A 38 4.70 10.08 9.77
CA GLU A 38 5.81 10.86 10.26
C GLU A 38 6.51 11.64 9.14
N ARG A 39 6.75 11.01 7.98
CA ARG A 39 7.30 11.70 6.81
C ARG A 39 6.42 12.86 6.35
N LEU A 40 5.11 12.64 6.25
CA LEU A 40 4.15 13.66 5.84
C LEU A 40 4.09 14.83 6.82
N ARG A 41 4.26 14.55 8.13
CA ARG A 41 4.25 15.55 9.20
C ARG A 41 5.54 16.36 9.27
N THR A 42 6.70 15.70 9.10
CA THR A 42 8.00 16.31 9.44
C THR A 42 8.81 16.75 8.23
N TRP A 43 8.61 16.17 7.04
CA TRP A 43 9.39 16.49 5.87
C TRP A 43 8.83 17.69 5.10
N SER A 44 9.72 18.59 4.68
CA SER A 44 9.34 19.69 3.80
C SER A 44 8.89 19.20 2.42
N ARG A 45 8.10 20.02 1.70
CA ARG A 45 7.71 19.74 0.30
C ARG A 45 8.94 19.43 -0.57
N ALA A 46 10.01 20.20 -0.43
CA ALA A 46 11.24 20.01 -1.18
C ALA A 46 11.90 18.65 -0.87
N LYS A 47 11.92 18.23 0.40
CA LYS A 47 12.47 16.94 0.81
C LYS A 47 11.64 15.78 0.27
N LEU A 48 10.31 15.84 0.38
CA LEU A 48 9.41 14.82 -0.18
C LEU A 48 9.57 14.69 -1.71
N ALA A 49 9.63 15.82 -2.42
CA ALA A 49 9.83 15.85 -3.87
C ALA A 49 11.19 15.29 -4.28
N SER A 50 12.27 15.67 -3.61
CA SER A 50 13.64 15.20 -3.92
C SER A 50 13.81 13.70 -3.70
N HIS A 51 13.06 13.11 -2.77
CA HIS A 51 13.02 11.66 -2.57
C HIS A 51 12.03 10.95 -3.51
N GLY A 52 11.28 11.70 -4.33
CA GLY A 52 10.31 11.17 -5.27
C GLY A 52 9.08 10.54 -4.61
N LEU A 53 8.76 10.96 -3.38
CA LEU A 53 7.64 10.46 -2.57
C LEU A 53 6.38 11.33 -2.70
N ALA A 54 6.51 12.55 -3.20
CA ALA A 54 5.39 13.44 -3.46
C ALA A 54 5.58 14.24 -4.75
N LEU A 55 4.47 14.58 -5.38
CA LEU A 55 4.39 15.52 -6.50
C LEU A 55 3.43 16.65 -6.15
N PHE A 56 3.74 17.84 -6.60
CA PHE A 56 3.01 19.05 -6.25
C PHE A 56 2.58 19.82 -7.49
N ASP A 57 1.66 20.75 -7.29
CA ASP A 57 1.17 21.68 -8.32
C ASP A 57 0.61 20.98 -9.57
N ILE A 58 -0.08 19.86 -9.34
CA ILE A 58 -0.61 18.96 -10.36
C ILE A 58 -2.01 19.43 -10.76
N LYS A 59 -2.28 19.47 -12.06
CA LYS A 59 -3.64 19.58 -12.62
C LYS A 59 -4.22 18.20 -12.87
N ALA A 60 -5.46 18.00 -12.43
CA ALA A 60 -6.19 16.74 -12.57
C ALA A 60 -7.37 16.90 -13.53
N LYS A 61 -7.52 15.93 -14.45
CA LYS A 61 -8.61 15.91 -15.44
C LYS A 61 -9.17 14.49 -15.58
N PRO A 62 -10.50 14.32 -15.71
CA PRO A 62 -11.08 13.04 -16.08
C PRO A 62 -10.49 12.53 -17.39
N ASP A 63 -10.17 11.24 -17.49
CA ASP A 63 -9.54 10.62 -18.65
C ASP A 63 -10.19 9.27 -19.04
N GLY A 64 -11.43 9.05 -18.61
CA GLY A 64 -12.23 7.87 -18.97
C GLY A 64 -12.59 6.96 -17.80
N TRP A 65 -12.78 5.68 -18.12
CA TRP A 65 -13.18 4.63 -17.20
C TRP A 65 -12.34 3.37 -17.38
N LEU A 66 -12.15 2.63 -16.31
CA LEU A 66 -11.50 1.32 -16.32
C LEU A 66 -12.23 0.42 -15.34
N PHE A 67 -12.86 -0.68 -15.83
CA PHE A 67 -13.58 -1.66 -14.99
C PHE A 67 -14.55 -1.02 -13.98
N GLY A 68 -15.34 -0.03 -14.43
CA GLY A 68 -16.30 0.66 -13.56
C GLY A 68 -15.71 1.77 -12.68
N GLN A 69 -14.40 1.93 -12.66
CA GLN A 69 -13.71 2.99 -11.91
C GLN A 69 -13.35 4.17 -12.80
N ARG A 70 -13.11 5.32 -12.21
CA ARG A 70 -12.74 6.55 -12.91
C ARG A 70 -11.25 6.63 -13.16
N ILE A 71 -10.86 6.96 -14.39
CA ILE A 71 -9.47 7.33 -14.71
C ILE A 71 -9.34 8.84 -14.61
N VAL A 72 -8.31 9.27 -13.91
CA VAL A 72 -7.89 10.66 -13.84
C VAL A 72 -6.47 10.80 -14.37
N ARG A 73 -6.29 11.78 -15.21
CA ARG A 73 -5.01 12.19 -15.76
C ARG A 73 -4.45 13.34 -14.94
N LEU A 74 -3.23 13.16 -14.49
CA LEU A 74 -2.44 14.14 -13.74
C LEU A 74 -1.35 14.69 -14.63
N GLU A 75 -1.22 16.01 -14.70
CA GLU A 75 -0.25 16.75 -15.52
C GLU A 75 0.20 18.00 -14.78
N LEU A 76 1.44 18.43 -15.00
CA LEU A 76 1.90 19.75 -14.63
C LEU A 76 1.38 20.80 -15.61
N GLU A 77 1.38 22.06 -15.19
CA GLU A 77 1.01 23.17 -16.06
C GLU A 77 1.90 23.20 -17.30
N GLY A 78 1.32 23.54 -18.46
CA GLY A 78 2.06 23.51 -19.73
C GLY A 78 2.51 22.11 -20.19
N ARG A 79 2.05 21.03 -19.53
CA ARG A 79 2.49 19.66 -19.77
C ARG A 79 4.00 19.48 -19.58
N ALA A 80 4.58 20.22 -18.66
CA ALA A 80 5.97 20.05 -18.29
C ALA A 80 6.24 18.60 -17.82
N PRO A 81 7.45 18.09 -18.02
CA PRO A 81 7.80 16.77 -17.50
C PRO A 81 7.80 16.79 -15.98
N PHE A 82 7.33 15.71 -15.37
CA PHE A 82 7.54 15.48 -13.95
C PHE A 82 9.04 15.31 -13.69
N GLY A 83 9.50 15.85 -12.57
CA GLY A 83 10.85 15.58 -12.08
C GLY A 83 11.08 14.12 -11.76
N GLN A 84 12.23 13.79 -11.18
CA GLN A 84 12.49 12.44 -10.72
C GLN A 84 11.47 12.06 -9.63
N HIS A 85 10.79 10.95 -9.81
CA HIS A 85 9.85 10.41 -8.84
C HIS A 85 9.88 8.89 -8.82
N ARG A 86 9.42 8.29 -7.73
CA ARG A 86 9.42 6.84 -7.50
C ARG A 86 8.08 6.16 -7.76
N PHE A 87 7.08 6.90 -8.22
CA PHE A 87 5.76 6.33 -8.50
C PHE A 87 5.82 5.32 -9.64
N ARG A 88 5.20 4.17 -9.42
CA ARG A 88 5.12 3.06 -10.39
C ARG A 88 3.68 2.64 -10.57
N GLN A 89 3.39 1.91 -11.64
CA GLN A 89 2.10 1.27 -11.83
C GLN A 89 1.81 0.31 -10.68
N GLY A 90 0.61 0.40 -10.11
CA GLY A 90 0.17 -0.35 -8.94
C GLY A 90 0.43 0.34 -7.60
N ASP A 91 1.19 1.43 -7.55
CA ASP A 91 1.38 2.19 -6.30
C ASP A 91 0.07 2.82 -5.86
N ILE A 92 -0.18 2.77 -4.55
CA ILE A 92 -1.28 3.49 -3.91
C ILE A 92 -0.79 4.90 -3.59
N VAL A 93 -1.62 5.87 -3.92
CA VAL A 93 -1.34 7.30 -3.75
C VAL A 93 -2.50 8.01 -3.09
N MET A 94 -2.21 9.09 -2.43
CA MET A 94 -3.17 10.02 -1.83
C MET A 94 -3.13 11.35 -2.58
N LEU A 95 -4.30 11.82 -3.01
CA LEU A 95 -4.48 13.15 -3.57
C LEU A 95 -5.09 14.07 -2.52
N SER A 96 -4.46 15.20 -2.26
CA SER A 96 -4.96 16.26 -1.39
C SER A 96 -4.76 17.64 -2.01
N ARG A 97 -5.35 18.67 -1.40
CA ARG A 97 -5.14 20.05 -1.84
C ARG A 97 -3.95 20.69 -1.14
N GLY A 98 -3.73 20.36 0.11
CA GLY A 98 -2.67 20.96 0.93
C GLY A 98 -2.04 19.96 1.88
N ASP A 99 -2.67 19.73 3.02
CA ASP A 99 -2.17 18.81 4.05
C ASP A 99 -2.88 17.46 3.95
N PRO A 100 -2.18 16.38 3.54
CA PRO A 100 -2.78 15.07 3.42
C PRO A 100 -3.18 14.45 4.77
N LEU A 101 -2.69 14.97 5.90
CA LEU A 101 -3.06 14.50 7.24
C LEU A 101 -4.23 15.30 7.84
N GLY A 102 -4.33 16.59 7.51
CA GLY A 102 -5.42 17.47 7.98
C GLY A 102 -6.67 17.41 7.11
N GLU A 103 -6.56 16.95 5.88
CA GLU A 103 -7.66 16.78 4.94
C GLU A 103 -8.03 15.29 4.83
N LYS A 104 -9.21 15.00 4.29
CA LYS A 104 -9.54 13.64 3.86
C LYS A 104 -8.98 13.43 2.44
N PRO A 105 -7.81 12.80 2.28
CA PRO A 105 -7.22 12.61 0.97
C PRO A 105 -8.05 11.62 0.14
N VAL A 106 -7.96 11.74 -1.17
CA VAL A 106 -8.57 10.79 -2.10
C VAL A 106 -7.54 9.71 -2.42
N GLU A 107 -7.81 8.49 -2.02
CA GLU A 107 -6.97 7.34 -2.37
C GLU A 107 -7.18 6.95 -3.83
N ALA A 108 -6.09 6.62 -4.50
CA ALA A 108 -6.08 6.19 -5.88
C ALA A 108 -4.94 5.21 -6.15
N ILE A 109 -5.01 4.50 -7.28
CA ILE A 109 -3.98 3.58 -7.73
C ILE A 109 -3.37 4.12 -9.03
N VAL A 110 -2.06 4.14 -9.12
CA VAL A 110 -1.36 4.50 -10.36
C VAL A 110 -1.58 3.41 -11.41
N SER A 111 -2.28 3.73 -12.49
CA SER A 111 -2.56 2.80 -13.58
C SER A 111 -1.51 2.86 -14.70
N ASN A 112 -0.96 4.04 -14.96
CA ASN A 112 0.05 4.25 -15.99
C ASN A 112 0.83 5.53 -15.73
N ARG A 113 2.06 5.60 -16.25
CA ARG A 113 2.87 6.82 -16.20
C ARG A 113 3.70 7.02 -17.46
N THR A 114 3.89 8.27 -17.83
CA THR A 114 4.83 8.74 -18.83
C THR A 114 5.67 9.86 -18.24
N ARG A 115 6.59 10.43 -19.02
CA ARG A 115 7.45 11.53 -18.56
C ARG A 115 6.67 12.76 -18.06
N ASN A 116 5.52 13.06 -18.68
CA ASN A 116 4.72 14.27 -18.41
C ASN A 116 3.28 13.99 -17.99
N ARG A 117 2.94 12.75 -17.73
CA ARG A 117 1.57 12.33 -17.40
C ARG A 117 1.58 11.13 -16.47
N ILE A 118 0.72 11.19 -15.45
CA ILE A 118 0.40 10.03 -14.60
C ILE A 118 -1.10 9.80 -14.70
N ARG A 119 -1.52 8.57 -14.91
CA ARG A 119 -2.92 8.15 -14.82
C ARG A 119 -3.13 7.40 -13.53
N ILE A 120 -4.18 7.76 -12.84
CA ILE A 120 -4.62 7.10 -11.63
C ILE A 120 -6.06 6.63 -11.78
N VAL A 121 -6.41 5.61 -11.03
CA VAL A 121 -7.76 5.05 -10.96
C VAL A 121 -8.29 5.26 -9.56
N LEU A 122 -9.53 5.72 -9.47
CA LEU A 122 -10.23 5.96 -8.22
C LEU A 122 -11.73 5.61 -8.36
N PRO A 123 -12.41 5.25 -7.26
CA PRO A 123 -13.83 4.86 -7.33
C PRO A 123 -14.72 6.00 -7.81
N GLU A 124 -14.53 7.20 -7.27
CA GLU A 124 -15.36 8.37 -7.53
C GLU A 124 -14.52 9.61 -7.80
N LEU A 125 -15.00 10.47 -8.71
CA LEU A 125 -14.35 11.75 -8.97
C LEU A 125 -14.70 12.76 -7.87
N PRO A 126 -13.70 13.45 -7.30
CA PRO A 126 -13.96 14.64 -6.49
C PRO A 126 -14.76 15.68 -7.26
N GLN A 127 -15.74 16.31 -6.62
CA GLN A 127 -16.62 17.29 -7.27
C GLN A 127 -15.87 18.45 -7.89
N ASP A 128 -14.76 18.86 -7.27
CA ASP A 128 -13.93 19.98 -7.68
C ASP A 128 -12.62 19.55 -8.36
N LEU A 129 -12.56 18.34 -8.94
CA LEU A 129 -11.34 17.75 -9.51
C LEU A 129 -10.55 18.71 -10.40
N ARG A 130 -11.23 19.51 -11.23
CA ARG A 130 -10.59 20.41 -12.20
C ARG A 130 -10.18 21.77 -11.59
N ARG A 131 -10.59 22.08 -10.35
CA ARG A 131 -10.28 23.37 -9.72
C ARG A 131 -8.89 23.30 -9.07
N GLY A 132 -8.11 24.38 -9.23
CA GLY A 132 -6.82 24.56 -8.58
C GLY A 132 -5.80 23.44 -8.87
N PHE A 133 -4.92 23.25 -7.92
CA PHE A 133 -3.84 22.28 -8.00
C PHE A 133 -4.01 21.17 -6.95
N TRP A 134 -3.44 20.02 -7.27
CA TRP A 134 -3.40 18.87 -6.40
C TRP A 134 -1.97 18.57 -5.97
N ARG A 135 -1.87 17.92 -4.85
CA ARG A 135 -0.70 17.24 -4.34
C ARG A 135 -0.95 15.74 -4.40
N MET A 136 0.05 14.97 -4.78
CA MET A 136 -0.01 13.51 -4.77
C MET A 136 1.14 12.97 -3.93
N ASP A 137 0.82 12.23 -2.89
CA ASP A 137 1.76 11.58 -1.99
C ASP A 137 1.70 10.07 -2.14
N ARG A 138 2.81 9.40 -1.89
CA ARG A 138 2.84 7.94 -1.80
C ARG A 138 2.17 7.52 -0.49
N ALA A 139 1.17 6.63 -0.58
CA ALA A 139 0.52 6.02 0.56
C ALA A 139 1.20 4.71 0.96
N ALA A 140 0.96 4.25 2.18
CA ALA A 140 1.27 2.89 2.59
C ALA A 140 0.46 1.88 1.75
N ASN A 141 1.08 0.78 1.38
CA ASN A 141 0.47 -0.19 0.47
C ASN A 141 -0.41 -1.21 1.21
N LYS A 142 -1.50 -0.74 1.82
CA LYS A 142 -2.46 -1.61 2.54
C LYS A 142 -2.95 -2.79 1.70
N VAL A 143 -3.14 -2.62 0.39
CA VAL A 143 -3.62 -3.69 -0.50
C VAL A 143 -2.63 -4.86 -0.57
N ALA A 144 -1.32 -4.60 -0.48
CA ALA A 144 -0.33 -5.66 -0.42
C ALA A 144 -0.46 -6.47 0.88
N PHE A 145 -0.67 -5.79 2.00
CA PHE A 145 -0.88 -6.42 3.30
C PHE A 145 -2.20 -7.19 3.36
N ASP A 146 -3.29 -6.66 2.81
CA ASP A 146 -4.56 -7.36 2.71
C ASP A 146 -4.42 -8.65 1.90
N ARG A 147 -3.74 -8.61 0.75
CA ARG A 147 -3.46 -9.80 -0.06
C ARG A 147 -2.59 -10.83 0.66
N MET A 148 -1.60 -10.38 1.45
CA MET A 148 -0.79 -11.30 2.26
C MET A 148 -1.63 -11.98 3.34
N ARG A 149 -2.54 -11.25 4.01
CA ARG A 149 -3.49 -11.83 4.98
C ARG A 149 -4.42 -12.84 4.32
N ASP A 150 -5.00 -12.47 3.17
CA ASP A 150 -5.92 -13.35 2.44
C ASP A 150 -5.22 -14.65 1.99
N ALA A 151 -4.00 -14.51 1.45
CA ALA A 151 -3.19 -15.68 1.07
C ALA A 151 -2.84 -16.55 2.28
N LEU A 152 -2.49 -15.94 3.41
CA LEU A 152 -2.20 -16.67 4.64
C LEU A 152 -3.44 -17.40 5.12
N ASN A 153 -4.60 -16.75 5.17
CA ASN A 153 -5.86 -17.38 5.53
C ASN A 153 -6.18 -18.57 4.63
N SER A 154 -6.07 -18.40 3.29
CA SER A 154 -6.31 -19.50 2.35
C SER A 154 -5.44 -20.74 2.64
N VAL A 155 -4.16 -20.52 2.94
CA VAL A 155 -3.22 -21.63 3.25
C VAL A 155 -3.62 -22.37 4.52
N PHE A 156 -4.17 -21.67 5.51
CA PHE A 156 -4.49 -22.26 6.81
C PHE A 156 -5.94 -22.74 6.94
N GLU A 157 -6.87 -22.22 6.14
CA GLU A 157 -8.30 -22.57 6.16
C GLU A 157 -8.66 -23.70 5.17
N GLU A 158 -7.90 -23.86 4.06
CA GLU A 158 -8.18 -24.89 3.06
C GLU A 158 -7.73 -26.29 3.53
N GLU A 159 -8.67 -27.19 3.80
CA GLU A 159 -8.41 -28.57 4.21
C GLU A 159 -7.55 -29.35 3.20
N GLY A 160 -7.71 -29.09 1.89
CA GLY A 160 -6.96 -29.74 0.82
C GLY A 160 -5.47 -29.43 0.79
N VAL A 161 -5.03 -28.34 1.40
CA VAL A 161 -3.62 -27.90 1.47
C VAL A 161 -2.96 -28.28 2.80
N ALA A 162 -3.72 -28.76 3.77
CA ALA A 162 -3.21 -29.08 5.10
C ALA A 162 -1.95 -29.97 5.11
N PRO A 163 -1.86 -31.06 4.33
CA PRO A 163 -0.65 -31.90 4.33
C PRO A 163 0.59 -31.17 3.82
N LEU A 164 0.45 -30.36 2.77
CA LEU A 164 1.56 -29.57 2.23
C LEU A 164 1.96 -28.43 3.18
N ARG A 165 0.98 -27.75 3.75
CA ARG A 165 1.20 -26.73 4.77
C ARG A 165 2.01 -27.28 5.94
N ASP A 166 1.58 -28.40 6.53
CA ASP A 166 2.21 -29.00 7.69
C ASP A 166 3.63 -29.47 7.40
N LEU A 167 3.87 -29.95 6.15
CA LEU A 167 5.21 -30.28 5.66
C LEU A 167 6.10 -29.02 5.61
N PHE A 168 5.62 -27.91 5.00
CA PHE A 168 6.37 -26.66 4.89
C PHE A 168 6.67 -26.04 6.26
N LEU A 169 5.76 -26.17 7.21
CA LEU A 169 5.94 -25.66 8.57
C LEU A 169 6.80 -26.58 9.44
N GLY A 170 7.23 -27.75 8.92
CA GLY A 170 8.02 -28.73 9.67
C GLY A 170 7.25 -29.39 10.82
N LEU A 171 5.92 -29.42 10.73
CA LEU A 171 5.03 -30.01 11.73
C LEU A 171 4.82 -31.52 11.51
N VAL A 172 5.22 -32.03 10.35
CA VAL A 172 5.17 -33.45 10.05
C VAL A 172 6.41 -34.10 10.67
N HIS A 173 6.21 -34.90 11.70
CA HIS A 173 7.23 -35.81 12.17
C HIS A 173 7.24 -37.03 11.24
N ASP A 174 8.39 -37.30 10.61
CA ASP A 174 8.58 -38.55 9.85
C ASP A 174 8.25 -39.74 10.73
N PRO A 175 7.33 -40.62 10.33
CA PRO A 175 7.08 -41.89 11.02
C PRO A 175 8.07 -42.94 10.54
N ILE A 176 9.35 -42.63 10.40
CA ILE A 176 10.38 -43.65 10.10
C ILE A 176 11.24 -43.85 11.33
N SER A 177 10.71 -44.63 12.22
CA SER A 177 11.49 -45.33 13.23
C SER A 177 10.84 -46.68 13.49
N THR A 178 11.21 -47.67 12.71
CA THR A 178 11.32 -49.09 13.11
C THR A 178 12.35 -49.76 12.23
#